data_a120b693379659a80e47149158bfd39a
#
_entry.id   a120b693379659a80e47149158bfd39a
#
_cell.length_a   1.000
_cell.length_b   1.000
_cell.length_c   1.000
_cell.angle_alpha   90.00
_cell.angle_beta   90.00
_cell.angle_gamma   90.00
#
_symmetry.space_group_name_H-M   'P 1'
#
loop_
_entity.id
_entity.type
_entity.pdbx_description
1 polymer ?
#
loop_
_entity_poly.entity_id
_entity_poly.type
_entity_poly.pdbx_seq_one_letter_code
_entity_poly.pdbx_strand_id
1 'polypeptide(L)'
;LLTTHENPDGDGLGAECGLYYHLAEQNKEVRIINYSPLPPAYHYLNEDGIFEYYDSKSHDKWIKDIDLVIVFDVGDFLRIRTLVDVIKKYQIKTMNIDHHPHPEQSSFNYNIVDLSAAATGSMVYDYLKVARKSAISKNSLLGIYTAVMTDTGCFRYSNTDNKCHEIAIECLNNGIETHKVYQHIYENSTRSRI
;
A
#
# COMPACT_ATOMS: atom_id res chain seq x y z
N LEU A 1 -12.14 0.20 3.31
CA LEU A 1 -11.27 1.32 2.98
C LEU A 1 -9.82 0.90 3.13
N LEU A 2 -8.97 1.17 2.15
CA LEU A 2 -7.52 1.07 2.22
C LEU A 2 -6.94 2.49 2.28
N THR A 3 -5.91 2.71 3.10
CA THR A 3 -5.24 4.01 3.23
C THR A 3 -3.81 3.84 3.76
N THR A 4 -2.95 4.81 3.51
CA THR A 4 -1.59 4.88 4.06
C THR A 4 -1.31 6.25 4.66
N HIS A 5 -0.06 6.52 5.04
CA HIS A 5 0.36 7.76 5.69
C HIS A 5 0.31 8.99 4.77
N GLU A 6 0.30 10.18 5.38
CA GLU A 6 0.55 11.43 4.66
C GLU A 6 1.88 11.40 3.91
N ASN A 7 1.93 12.07 2.74
CA ASN A 7 3.09 12.03 1.85
C ASN A 7 3.50 10.59 1.52
N PRO A 8 2.60 9.81 0.92
CA PRO A 8 2.77 8.39 0.72
C PRO A 8 3.95 8.10 -0.21
N ASP A 9 4.64 7.02 0.08
CA ASP A 9 5.73 6.49 -0.72
C ASP A 9 5.36 5.20 -1.44
N GLY A 10 6.36 4.54 -2.01
CA GLY A 10 6.14 3.34 -2.82
C GLY A 10 5.72 2.13 -2.01
N ASP A 11 6.10 2.03 -0.73
CA ASP A 11 5.71 0.88 0.10
C ASP A 11 4.23 0.97 0.48
N GLY A 12 3.79 2.06 1.08
CA GLY A 12 2.38 2.25 1.42
C GLY A 12 1.47 2.14 0.20
N LEU A 13 1.75 2.87 -0.89
CA LEU A 13 0.95 2.85 -2.12
C LEU A 13 0.95 1.48 -2.82
N GLY A 14 2.11 0.81 -2.83
CA GLY A 14 2.25 -0.52 -3.41
C GLY A 14 1.49 -1.59 -2.64
N ALA A 15 1.52 -1.53 -1.31
CA ALA A 15 0.75 -2.41 -0.42
C ALA A 15 -0.76 -2.23 -0.64
N GLU A 16 -1.25 -0.98 -0.69
CA GLU A 16 -2.64 -0.67 -1.02
C GLU A 16 -3.06 -1.26 -2.37
N CYS A 17 -2.27 -0.98 -3.42
CA CYS A 17 -2.53 -1.46 -4.78
C CYS A 17 -2.57 -3.00 -4.81
N GLY A 18 -1.59 -3.66 -4.18
CA GLY A 18 -1.51 -5.12 -4.11
C GLY A 18 -2.76 -5.76 -3.51
N LEU A 19 -3.23 -5.23 -2.38
CA LEU A 19 -4.43 -5.76 -1.71
C LEU A 19 -5.72 -5.36 -2.42
N TYR A 20 -5.80 -4.16 -3.00
CA TYR A 20 -6.99 -3.67 -3.69
C TYR A 20 -7.46 -4.63 -4.79
N TYR A 21 -6.59 -4.97 -5.73
CA TYR A 21 -6.95 -5.85 -6.85
C TYR A 21 -7.38 -7.23 -6.37
N HIS A 22 -6.72 -7.78 -5.34
CA HIS A 22 -7.13 -9.06 -4.76
C HIS A 22 -8.53 -9.01 -4.14
N LEU A 23 -8.88 -7.96 -3.41
CA LEU A 23 -10.20 -7.80 -2.80
C LEU A 23 -11.28 -7.54 -3.87
N ALA A 24 -10.96 -6.74 -4.88
CA ALA A 24 -11.86 -6.47 -6.01
C ALA A 24 -12.19 -7.75 -6.80
N GLU A 25 -11.21 -8.60 -7.06
CA GLU A 25 -11.40 -9.93 -7.69
C GLU A 25 -12.32 -10.84 -6.87
N GLN A 26 -12.39 -10.64 -5.56
CA GLN A 26 -13.33 -11.35 -4.67
C GLN A 26 -14.70 -10.66 -4.56
N ASN A 27 -14.99 -9.68 -5.40
CA ASN A 27 -16.22 -8.87 -5.37
C ASN A 27 -16.43 -8.15 -4.02
N LYS A 28 -15.37 -7.76 -3.33
CA LYS A 28 -15.45 -6.90 -2.16
C LYS A 28 -15.61 -5.44 -2.61
N GLU A 29 -16.47 -4.72 -1.92
CA GLU A 29 -16.54 -3.27 -2.10
C GLU A 29 -15.32 -2.65 -1.40
N VAL A 30 -14.34 -2.22 -2.19
CA VAL A 30 -13.06 -1.69 -1.72
C VAL A 30 -12.70 -0.41 -2.44
N ARG A 31 -12.17 0.57 -1.72
CA ARG A 31 -11.64 1.83 -2.26
C ARG A 31 -10.32 2.15 -1.57
N ILE A 32 -9.40 2.75 -2.33
CA ILE A 32 -8.18 3.37 -1.81
C ILE A 32 -8.45 4.86 -1.70
N ILE A 33 -8.47 5.39 -0.48
CA ILE A 33 -8.70 6.83 -0.25
C ILE A 33 -7.61 7.33 0.69
N ASN A 34 -6.74 8.19 0.18
CA ASN A 34 -5.61 8.74 0.91
C ASN A 34 -5.81 10.21 1.26
N TYR A 35 -5.25 10.62 2.42
CA TYR A 35 -5.23 12.03 2.82
C TYR A 35 -4.40 12.90 1.89
N SER A 36 -3.31 12.38 1.35
CA SER A 36 -2.46 13.09 0.40
C SER A 36 -2.76 12.68 -1.03
N PRO A 37 -2.61 13.58 -2.01
CA PRO A 37 -2.74 13.24 -3.42
C PRO A 37 -1.65 12.22 -3.81
N LEU A 38 -1.96 11.39 -4.81
CA LEU A 38 -1.01 10.43 -5.38
C LEU A 38 0.20 11.18 -5.97
N PRO A 39 1.44 10.91 -5.52
CA PRO A 39 2.60 11.57 -6.08
C PRO A 39 2.82 11.20 -7.55
N PRO A 40 3.29 12.14 -8.41
CA PRO A 40 3.45 11.90 -9.85
C PRO A 40 4.29 10.67 -10.21
N ALA A 41 5.29 10.34 -9.40
CA ALA A 41 6.15 9.17 -9.61
C ALA A 41 5.39 7.83 -9.58
N TYR A 42 4.20 7.79 -8.96
CA TYR A 42 3.38 6.59 -8.79
C TYR A 42 2.10 6.59 -9.63
N HIS A 43 1.93 7.56 -10.55
CA HIS A 43 0.73 7.62 -11.40
C HIS A 43 0.53 6.37 -12.27
N TYR A 44 1.57 5.62 -12.58
CA TYR A 44 1.49 4.35 -13.29
C TYR A 44 0.75 3.23 -12.52
N LEU A 45 0.61 3.36 -11.18
CA LEU A 45 -0.23 2.47 -10.37
C LEU A 45 -1.72 2.82 -10.47
N ASN A 46 -2.07 3.95 -11.09
CA ASN A 46 -3.43 4.49 -11.12
C ASN A 46 -4.07 4.48 -12.52
N GLU A 47 -3.64 3.59 -13.40
CA GLU A 47 -4.22 3.50 -14.76
C GLU A 47 -5.73 3.23 -14.72
N ASP A 48 -6.20 2.45 -13.74
CA ASP A 48 -7.62 2.13 -13.53
C ASP A 48 -8.36 3.15 -12.63
N GLY A 49 -7.69 4.25 -12.20
CA GLY A 49 -8.30 5.30 -11.36
C GLY A 49 -8.62 4.82 -9.93
N ILE A 50 -7.83 3.90 -9.36
CA ILE A 50 -8.10 3.26 -8.06
C ILE A 50 -7.72 4.12 -6.85
N PHE A 51 -6.83 5.11 -7.01
CA PHE A 51 -6.37 5.98 -5.93
C PHE A 51 -7.20 7.26 -5.89
N GLU A 52 -7.81 7.53 -4.76
CA GLU A 52 -8.65 8.69 -4.53
C GLU A 52 -8.02 9.61 -3.48
N TYR A 53 -8.15 10.92 -3.68
CA TYR A 53 -7.80 11.93 -2.69
C TYR A 53 -9.01 12.22 -1.82
N TYR A 54 -8.85 12.15 -0.49
CA TYR A 54 -9.95 12.31 0.45
C TYR A 54 -10.62 13.69 0.33
N ASP A 55 -11.92 13.66 0.14
CA ASP A 55 -12.83 14.81 0.24
C ASP A 55 -14.06 14.41 1.05
N SER A 56 -14.33 15.11 2.14
CA SER A 56 -15.40 14.76 3.06
C SER A 56 -16.79 14.74 2.41
N LYS A 57 -17.03 15.60 1.43
CA LYS A 57 -18.34 15.68 0.74
C LYS A 57 -18.62 14.44 -0.10
N SER A 58 -17.57 13.88 -0.69
CA SER A 58 -17.67 12.73 -1.59
C SER A 58 -17.55 11.40 -0.84
N HIS A 59 -16.77 11.34 0.24
CA HIS A 59 -16.35 10.09 0.86
C HIS A 59 -17.04 9.77 2.19
N ASP A 60 -17.39 10.76 3.02
CA ASP A 60 -17.92 10.51 4.38
C ASP A 60 -19.17 9.63 4.40
N LYS A 61 -20.04 9.78 3.40
CA LYS A 61 -21.27 8.96 3.30
C LYS A 61 -20.93 7.49 3.09
N TRP A 62 -19.95 7.19 2.23
CA TRP A 62 -19.52 5.82 1.97
C TRP A 62 -18.73 5.27 3.16
N ILE A 63 -17.79 6.07 3.71
CA ILE A 63 -16.96 5.68 4.86
C ILE A 63 -17.82 5.30 6.08
N LYS A 64 -18.95 5.98 6.29
CA LYS A 64 -19.86 5.69 7.41
C LYS A 64 -20.33 4.23 7.43
N ASP A 65 -20.51 3.62 6.28
CA ASP A 65 -21.17 2.32 6.11
C ASP A 65 -20.18 1.16 5.86
N ILE A 66 -18.85 1.41 5.93
CA ILE A 66 -17.85 0.36 5.73
C ILE A 66 -17.60 -0.46 7.01
N ASP A 67 -17.13 -1.69 6.83
CA ASP A 67 -16.83 -2.61 7.93
C ASP A 67 -15.45 -2.39 8.54
N LEU A 68 -14.45 -1.98 7.72
CA LEU A 68 -13.04 -1.97 8.11
C LEU A 68 -12.24 -0.92 7.34
N VAL A 69 -11.34 -0.27 8.04
CA VAL A 69 -10.24 0.49 7.46
C VAL A 69 -8.95 -0.30 7.65
N ILE A 70 -8.24 -0.58 6.56
CA ILE A 70 -6.89 -1.16 6.60
C ILE A 70 -5.91 -0.03 6.31
N VAL A 71 -4.99 0.17 7.23
CA VAL A 71 -3.94 1.18 7.15
C VAL A 71 -2.61 0.48 6.91
N PHE A 72 -1.85 0.96 5.94
CA PHE A 72 -0.57 0.36 5.55
C PHE A 72 0.59 1.28 5.88
N ASP A 73 1.69 0.68 6.32
CA ASP A 73 2.98 1.34 6.45
C ASP A 73 2.95 2.55 7.38
N VAL A 74 2.30 2.38 8.55
CA VAL A 74 2.03 3.47 9.48
C VAL A 74 2.38 3.09 10.91
N GLY A 75 3.52 3.59 11.42
CA GLY A 75 3.89 3.45 12.82
C GLY A 75 3.00 4.24 13.79
N ASP A 76 2.30 5.27 13.32
CA ASP A 76 1.40 6.11 14.12
C ASP A 76 0.09 6.38 13.37
N PHE A 77 -1.05 6.02 14.00
CA PHE A 77 -2.39 6.23 13.45
C PHE A 77 -2.68 7.69 13.04
N LEU A 78 -2.07 8.67 13.71
CA LEU A 78 -2.27 10.09 13.42
C LEU A 78 -1.70 10.51 12.05
N ARG A 79 -0.85 9.69 11.44
CA ARG A 79 -0.28 9.97 10.11
C ARG A 79 -1.30 9.86 8.96
N ILE A 80 -2.48 9.28 9.18
CA ILE A 80 -3.59 9.31 8.19
C ILE A 80 -4.44 10.59 8.29
N ARG A 81 -4.05 11.54 9.14
CA ARG A 81 -4.56 12.92 9.26
C ARG A 81 -6.08 12.99 9.47
N THR A 82 -6.80 13.73 8.61
CA THR A 82 -8.25 13.95 8.77
C THR A 82 -9.09 12.68 8.66
N LEU A 83 -8.56 11.59 8.09
CA LEU A 83 -9.23 10.29 8.12
C LEU A 83 -9.39 9.75 9.54
N VAL A 84 -8.51 10.12 10.48
CA VAL A 84 -8.66 9.79 11.91
C VAL A 84 -9.99 10.25 12.46
N ASP A 85 -10.37 11.49 12.14
CA ASP A 85 -11.58 12.10 12.70
C ASP A 85 -12.86 11.41 12.19
N VAL A 86 -12.91 11.10 10.90
CA VAL A 86 -14.08 10.42 10.32
C VAL A 86 -14.18 8.97 10.80
N ILE A 87 -13.06 8.25 10.92
CA ILE A 87 -13.00 6.89 11.45
C ILE A 87 -13.49 6.85 12.90
N LYS A 88 -13.00 7.77 13.75
CA LYS A 88 -13.44 7.89 15.15
C LYS A 88 -14.90 8.29 15.27
N LYS A 89 -15.34 9.24 14.45
CA LYS A 89 -16.75 9.72 14.43
C LYS A 89 -17.75 8.58 14.19
N TYR A 90 -17.42 7.68 13.26
CA TYR A 90 -18.29 6.56 12.90
C TYR A 90 -17.91 5.25 13.59
N GLN A 91 -16.90 5.27 14.48
CA GLN A 91 -16.44 4.11 15.25
C GLN A 91 -16.08 2.90 14.38
N ILE A 92 -15.46 3.16 13.23
CA ILE A 92 -15.09 2.12 12.28
C ILE A 92 -13.90 1.33 12.81
N LYS A 93 -13.94 0.01 12.65
CA LYS A 93 -12.80 -0.85 13.01
C LYS A 93 -11.60 -0.56 12.13
N THR A 94 -10.42 -0.62 12.74
CA THR A 94 -9.15 -0.36 12.06
C THR A 94 -8.21 -1.56 12.17
N MET A 95 -7.51 -1.84 11.08
CA MET A 95 -6.42 -2.80 11.01
C MET A 95 -5.18 -2.10 10.51
N ASN A 96 -4.04 -2.33 11.13
CA ASN A 96 -2.75 -1.90 10.66
C ASN A 96 -1.95 -3.08 10.12
N ILE A 97 -1.27 -2.88 8.99
CA ILE A 97 -0.27 -3.80 8.43
C ILE A 97 1.00 -2.99 8.21
N ASP A 98 2.07 -3.32 8.93
CA ASP A 98 3.25 -2.47 8.98
C ASP A 98 4.51 -3.25 9.37
N HIS A 99 5.66 -2.74 8.98
CA HIS A 99 6.96 -3.29 9.33
C HIS A 99 7.82 -2.35 10.20
N HIS A 100 7.25 -1.24 10.66
CA HIS A 100 7.92 -0.29 11.54
C HIS A 100 7.68 -0.57 13.04
N PRO A 101 8.59 -0.13 13.94
CA PRO A 101 8.32 -0.17 15.37
C PRO A 101 7.10 0.68 15.74
N HIS A 102 6.26 0.13 16.61
CA HIS A 102 5.07 0.79 17.12
C HIS A 102 5.21 1.23 18.58
N PRO A 103 4.47 2.26 19.02
CA PRO A 103 4.28 2.53 20.45
C PRO A 103 3.67 1.31 21.16
N GLU A 104 3.98 1.13 22.45
CA GLU A 104 3.45 0.02 23.27
C GLU A 104 1.91 -0.06 23.26
N GLN A 105 1.23 1.09 23.14
CA GLN A 105 -0.23 1.17 23.02
C GLN A 105 -0.62 1.48 21.57
N SER A 106 -1.07 0.44 20.86
CA SER A 106 -1.59 0.62 19.50
C SER A 106 -2.97 1.30 19.52
N SER A 107 -3.17 2.27 18.62
CA SER A 107 -4.47 2.91 18.38
C SER A 107 -5.36 2.11 17.43
N PHE A 108 -4.91 0.96 16.93
CA PHE A 108 -5.64 0.12 16.00
C PHE A 108 -6.39 -1.01 16.72
N ASN A 109 -7.54 -1.43 16.20
CA ASN A 109 -8.28 -2.58 16.72
C ASN A 109 -7.53 -3.90 16.43
N TYR A 110 -6.88 -3.98 15.26
CA TYR A 110 -6.06 -5.11 14.83
C TYR A 110 -4.71 -4.56 14.38
N ASN A 111 -3.63 -5.21 14.82
CA ASN A 111 -2.28 -4.75 14.52
C ASN A 111 -1.42 -5.92 14.07
N ILE A 112 -1.04 -5.92 12.79
CA ILE A 112 -0.18 -6.93 12.17
C ILE A 112 1.14 -6.25 11.87
N VAL A 113 2.15 -6.51 12.71
CA VAL A 113 3.46 -5.88 12.60
C VAL A 113 4.54 -6.94 12.50
N ASP A 114 5.38 -6.84 11.48
CA ASP A 114 6.56 -7.68 11.31
C ASP A 114 7.81 -6.83 11.08
N LEU A 115 8.59 -6.59 12.13
CA LEU A 115 9.82 -5.80 12.09
C LEU A 115 10.93 -6.45 11.26
N SER A 116 10.79 -7.71 10.87
CA SER A 116 11.73 -8.42 10.00
C SER A 116 11.37 -8.34 8.51
N ALA A 117 10.16 -7.89 8.19
CA ALA A 117 9.74 -7.72 6.81
C ALA A 117 10.52 -6.59 6.14
N ALA A 118 10.93 -6.80 4.90
CA ALA A 118 11.68 -5.82 4.13
C ALA A 118 10.82 -4.61 3.71
N ALA A 119 9.49 -4.80 3.64
CA ALA A 119 8.51 -3.81 3.21
C ALA A 119 7.11 -4.27 3.64
N THR A 120 6.18 -3.35 3.85
CA THR A 120 4.76 -3.67 4.08
C THR A 120 4.15 -4.41 2.89
N GLY A 121 4.56 -4.07 1.66
CA GLY A 121 4.15 -4.79 0.46
C GLY A 121 4.59 -6.25 0.44
N SER A 122 5.70 -6.62 1.07
CA SER A 122 6.12 -8.02 1.22
C SER A 122 5.21 -8.82 2.16
N MET A 123 4.64 -8.17 3.18
CA MET A 123 3.65 -8.78 4.07
C MET A 123 2.31 -9.00 3.34
N VAL A 124 1.90 -8.04 2.51
CA VAL A 124 0.74 -8.19 1.62
C VAL A 124 0.95 -9.37 0.66
N TYR A 125 2.13 -9.49 0.07
CA TYR A 125 2.46 -10.64 -0.80
C TYR A 125 2.28 -11.98 -0.08
N ASP A 126 2.80 -12.12 1.13
CA ASP A 126 2.64 -13.33 1.94
C ASP A 126 1.17 -13.68 2.17
N TYR A 127 0.36 -12.68 2.52
CA TYR A 127 -1.08 -12.86 2.65
C TYR A 127 -1.70 -13.34 1.33
N LEU A 128 -1.37 -12.71 0.21
CA LEU A 128 -1.91 -13.10 -1.11
C LEU A 128 -1.50 -14.53 -1.50
N LYS A 129 -0.29 -14.96 -1.16
CA LYS A 129 0.17 -16.36 -1.43
C LYS A 129 -0.68 -17.39 -0.71
N VAL A 130 -1.19 -17.08 0.48
CA VAL A 130 -2.03 -17.98 1.28
C VAL A 130 -3.52 -17.85 0.94
N ALA A 131 -4.00 -16.62 0.77
CA ALA A 131 -5.43 -16.33 0.62
C ALA A 131 -5.97 -16.57 -0.80
N ARG A 132 -5.11 -16.63 -1.81
CA ARG A 132 -5.49 -16.75 -3.22
C ARG A 132 -6.06 -18.11 -3.58
N LYS A 133 -7.02 -18.11 -4.49
CA LYS A 133 -7.54 -19.32 -5.19
C LYS A 133 -6.96 -19.48 -6.60
N SER A 134 -6.31 -18.45 -7.14
CA SER A 134 -5.73 -18.36 -8.47
C SER A 134 -4.34 -17.73 -8.41
N ALA A 135 -3.67 -17.47 -9.53
CA ALA A 135 -2.45 -16.69 -9.57
C ALA A 135 -2.71 -15.26 -9.06
N ILE A 136 -1.69 -14.62 -8.46
CA ILE A 136 -1.77 -13.20 -8.10
C ILE A 136 -1.85 -12.39 -9.40
N SER A 137 -2.76 -11.43 -9.46
CA SER A 137 -2.94 -10.60 -10.65
C SER A 137 -1.70 -9.75 -10.96
N LYS A 138 -1.52 -9.42 -12.24
CA LYS A 138 -0.41 -8.57 -12.66
C LYS A 138 -0.42 -7.21 -11.95
N ASN A 139 -1.59 -6.62 -11.76
CA ASN A 139 -1.72 -5.32 -11.12
C ASN A 139 -1.39 -5.39 -9.61
N SER A 140 -1.81 -6.46 -8.91
CA SER A 140 -1.35 -6.71 -7.53
C SER A 140 0.18 -6.85 -7.46
N LEU A 141 0.77 -7.63 -8.37
CA LEU A 141 2.23 -7.80 -8.42
C LEU A 141 2.97 -6.51 -8.76
N LEU A 142 2.40 -5.64 -9.59
CA LEU A 142 2.98 -4.33 -9.89
C LEU A 142 3.08 -3.46 -8.62
N GLY A 143 2.00 -3.42 -7.82
CA GLY A 143 2.01 -2.73 -6.53
C GLY A 143 3.05 -3.32 -5.58
N ILE A 144 3.05 -4.64 -5.40
CA ILE A 144 3.99 -5.34 -4.51
C ILE A 144 5.44 -5.13 -4.95
N TYR A 145 5.73 -5.20 -6.25
CA TYR A 145 7.07 -4.91 -6.77
C TYR A 145 7.51 -3.48 -6.46
N THR A 146 6.60 -2.52 -6.64
CA THR A 146 6.86 -1.10 -6.31
C THR A 146 7.24 -0.96 -4.85
N ALA A 147 6.47 -1.53 -3.93
CA ALA A 147 6.70 -1.50 -2.50
C ALA A 147 8.10 -2.05 -2.14
N VAL A 148 8.36 -3.28 -2.53
CA VAL A 148 9.64 -3.95 -2.21
C VAL A 148 10.83 -3.24 -2.83
N MET A 149 10.73 -2.79 -4.08
CA MET A 149 11.81 -2.09 -4.76
C MET A 149 12.14 -0.76 -4.09
N THR A 150 11.14 0.02 -3.70
CA THR A 150 11.39 1.34 -3.08
C THR A 150 11.97 1.19 -1.70
N ASP A 151 11.42 0.32 -0.87
CA ASP A 151 11.82 0.19 0.53
C ASP A 151 13.17 -0.53 0.73
N THR A 152 13.57 -1.33 -0.25
CA THR A 152 14.92 -1.92 -0.30
C THR A 152 15.96 -1.05 -1.03
N GLY A 153 15.60 0.17 -1.40
CA GLY A 153 16.48 1.07 -2.17
C GLY A 153 16.97 0.41 -3.47
N CYS A 154 16.07 -0.16 -4.24
CA CYS A 154 16.36 -0.96 -5.44
C CYS A 154 17.24 -2.18 -5.11
N PHE A 155 16.88 -2.94 -4.09
CA PHE A 155 17.56 -4.17 -3.65
C PHE A 155 19.02 -3.97 -3.19
N ARG A 156 19.34 -2.76 -2.64
CA ARG A 156 20.70 -2.41 -2.19
C ARG A 156 20.83 -2.27 -0.68
N TYR A 157 19.73 -2.06 0.05
CA TYR A 157 19.76 -1.86 1.49
C TYR A 157 19.88 -3.19 2.23
N SER A 158 20.28 -3.13 3.50
CA SER A 158 20.51 -4.30 4.34
C SER A 158 19.24 -5.09 4.69
N ASN A 159 18.06 -4.50 4.51
CA ASN A 159 16.77 -5.18 4.63
C ASN A 159 16.40 -6.05 3.41
N THR A 160 17.22 -6.03 2.33
CA THR A 160 17.03 -6.91 1.18
C THR A 160 17.36 -8.34 1.55
N ASP A 161 16.36 -9.21 1.48
CA ASP A 161 16.47 -10.63 1.78
C ASP A 161 16.13 -11.52 0.56
N ASN A 162 16.14 -12.85 0.75
CA ASN A 162 15.79 -13.80 -0.30
C ASN A 162 14.37 -13.60 -0.80
N LYS A 163 13.41 -13.27 0.09
CA LYS A 163 12.01 -13.04 -0.26
C LYS A 163 11.86 -11.86 -1.22
N CYS A 164 12.63 -10.79 -1.05
CA CYS A 164 12.62 -9.66 -1.98
C CYS A 164 12.94 -10.11 -3.42
N HIS A 165 13.92 -10.99 -3.58
CA HIS A 165 14.29 -11.52 -4.89
C HIS A 165 13.27 -12.55 -5.42
N GLU A 166 12.67 -13.37 -4.57
CA GLU A 166 11.59 -14.29 -4.94
C GLU A 166 10.37 -13.51 -5.47
N ILE A 167 9.98 -12.43 -4.79
CA ILE A 167 8.94 -11.51 -5.24
C ILE A 167 9.30 -10.92 -6.61
N ALA A 168 10.53 -10.42 -6.77
CA ALA A 168 10.99 -9.86 -8.04
C ALA A 168 10.94 -10.89 -9.18
N ILE A 169 11.33 -12.13 -8.93
CA ILE A 169 11.26 -13.25 -9.90
C ILE A 169 9.79 -13.51 -10.28
N GLU A 170 8.87 -13.60 -9.32
CA GLU A 170 7.46 -13.80 -9.63
C GLU A 170 6.89 -12.64 -10.45
N CYS A 171 7.26 -11.40 -10.13
CA CYS A 171 6.87 -10.22 -10.89
C CYS A 171 7.38 -10.27 -12.34
N LEU A 172 8.64 -10.60 -12.55
CA LEU A 172 9.23 -10.75 -13.89
C LEU A 172 8.53 -11.86 -14.70
N ASN A 173 8.26 -13.01 -14.08
CA ASN A 173 7.56 -14.13 -14.70
C ASN A 173 6.13 -13.77 -15.13
N ASN A 174 5.51 -12.80 -14.48
CA ASN A 174 4.18 -12.27 -14.80
C ASN A 174 4.23 -11.01 -15.69
N GLY A 175 5.39 -10.69 -16.26
CA GLY A 175 5.55 -9.63 -17.26
C GLY A 175 5.52 -8.21 -16.66
N ILE A 176 5.95 -8.04 -15.40
CA ILE A 176 6.24 -6.72 -14.85
C ILE A 176 7.53 -6.21 -15.49
N GLU A 177 7.46 -5.04 -16.11
CA GLU A 177 8.60 -4.36 -16.74
C GLU A 177 9.35 -3.54 -15.68
N THR A 178 10.21 -4.21 -14.92
CA THR A 178 10.91 -3.64 -13.75
C THR A 178 11.69 -2.36 -14.05
N HIS A 179 12.27 -2.25 -15.27
CA HIS A 179 12.94 -1.04 -15.71
C HIS A 179 11.99 0.16 -15.86
N LYS A 180 10.74 -0.06 -16.28
CA LYS A 180 9.74 1.02 -16.36
C LYS A 180 9.33 1.51 -14.98
N VAL A 181 9.15 0.60 -14.02
CA VAL A 181 8.89 0.98 -12.62
C VAL A 181 10.01 1.86 -12.09
N TYR A 182 11.28 1.47 -12.31
CA TYR A 182 12.44 2.28 -11.94
C TYR A 182 12.42 3.67 -12.60
N GLN A 183 12.17 3.72 -13.91
CA GLN A 183 12.11 4.98 -14.66
C GLN A 183 11.04 5.93 -14.12
N HIS A 184 9.83 5.43 -13.84
CA HIS A 184 8.75 6.25 -13.27
C HIS A 184 9.15 6.91 -11.95
N ILE A 185 9.80 6.15 -11.07
CA ILE A 185 10.09 6.61 -9.70
C ILE A 185 11.33 7.50 -9.65
N TYR A 186 12.39 7.14 -10.38
CA TYR A 186 13.71 7.75 -10.21
C TYR A 186 14.18 8.60 -11.38
N GLU A 187 13.74 8.34 -12.61
CA GLU A 187 14.24 9.02 -13.80
C GLU A 187 13.30 10.10 -14.34
N ASN A 188 11.99 10.03 -14.04
CA ASN A 188 11.00 11.02 -14.45
C ASN A 188 10.89 12.22 -13.49
N SER A 189 11.88 12.43 -12.62
CA SER A 189 11.93 13.59 -11.71
C SER A 189 12.02 14.88 -12.52
N THR A 190 11.09 15.80 -12.31
CA THR A 190 11.19 17.17 -12.85
C THR A 190 12.49 17.82 -12.39
N ARG A 191 13.12 18.67 -13.23
CA ARG A 191 14.41 19.39 -13.00
C ARG A 191 14.55 20.15 -11.67
N SER A 192 13.52 20.18 -10.83
CA SER A 192 13.53 20.83 -9.50
C SER A 192 14.13 19.99 -8.37
N ARG A 193 14.67 18.80 -8.66
CA ARG A 193 15.34 17.91 -7.68
C ARG A 193 16.86 17.81 -7.86
N ILE A 194 17.45 18.71 -8.67
CA ILE A 194 18.91 18.85 -8.84
C ILE A 194 19.37 20.04 -8.01
#